data_10b16f277d05a84a9b25c5671d66aa0c
#
_entry.id   10b16f277d05a84a9b25c5671d66aa0c
#
_cell.length_a   1.000
_cell.length_b   1.000
_cell.length_c   1.000
_cell.angle_alpha   90.00
_cell.angle_beta   90.00
_cell.angle_gamma   90.00
#
_symmetry.space_group_name_H-M   'P 1'
#
loop_
_entity.id
_entity.type
_entity.pdbx_description
1 polymer ?
#
loop_
_entity_poly.entity_id
_entity_poly.type
_entity_poly.pdbx_seq_one_letter_code
_entity_poly.pdbx_strand_id
1 'polypeptide(L)'
;MNLHTPVIFIHGFIGTFDVPAWPGPHLAPDLLGYGAHRAASPDTITLAAQVEHLRQTIDSHFGDAPVDIVGHSVGGAIAMLFAHAHPARVRRIVNVEGNFTLDDAFWSASVGRTSPAEADAMLDTLRADPLAWLRGAIADPAPELAATATRWLAHQPASTLRAMGRSVVATTGDAGYLNSLAQVFERHPVYLIAGERSRDGWHVPAWALARSAGIEIIGGGEHLTTTEQHDAFRASIERCLT
;
A
#
# COMPACT_ATOMS: atom_id res chain seq x y z
N MET A 1 5.60 -6.34 -24.44
CA MET A 1 5.33 -5.53 -23.22
C MET A 1 4.70 -4.23 -23.65
N ASN A 2 3.46 -3.94 -23.25
CA ASN A 2 2.84 -2.66 -23.62
C ASN A 2 3.24 -1.61 -22.56
N LEU A 3 4.44 -1.07 -22.70
CA LEU A 3 5.05 -0.08 -21.78
C LEU A 3 4.40 1.31 -21.84
N HIS A 4 3.28 1.46 -22.54
CA HIS A 4 2.61 2.75 -22.72
C HIS A 4 1.57 3.08 -21.65
N THR A 5 1.08 2.08 -20.91
CA THR A 5 0.13 2.34 -19.83
C THR A 5 0.89 2.81 -18.57
N PRO A 6 0.54 3.98 -18.02
CA PRO A 6 1.16 4.46 -16.79
C PRO A 6 0.86 3.53 -15.61
N VAL A 7 1.84 3.38 -14.70
CA VAL A 7 1.70 2.59 -13.48
C VAL A 7 1.77 3.51 -12.27
N ILE A 8 0.81 3.36 -11.36
CA ILE A 8 0.77 4.12 -10.10
C ILE A 8 1.14 3.18 -8.96
N PHE A 9 2.19 3.52 -8.23
CA PHE A 9 2.65 2.78 -7.05
C PHE A 9 2.17 3.47 -5.78
N ILE A 10 1.32 2.81 -5.00
CA ILE A 10 0.72 3.36 -3.78
C ILE A 10 1.36 2.68 -2.56
N HIS A 11 2.07 3.46 -1.75
CA HIS A 11 2.78 2.95 -0.58
C HIS A 11 1.86 2.54 0.57
N GLY A 12 2.41 1.78 1.52
CA GLY A 12 1.71 1.31 2.71
C GLY A 12 1.62 2.35 3.83
N PHE A 13 1.50 1.84 5.06
CA PHE A 13 1.24 2.63 6.27
C PHE A 13 2.44 3.49 6.70
N ILE A 14 3.67 3.04 6.51
CA ILE A 14 4.90 3.81 6.81
C ILE A 14 5.75 3.93 5.55
N GLY A 15 6.34 5.11 5.38
CA GLY A 15 7.33 5.38 4.34
C GLY A 15 6.75 5.78 3.00
N THR A 16 7.44 5.37 1.97
CA THR A 16 7.11 5.64 0.56
C THR A 16 7.30 4.37 -0.25
N PHE A 17 6.94 4.41 -1.53
CA PHE A 17 7.20 3.29 -2.44
C PHE A 17 8.51 3.53 -3.17
N ASP A 18 9.55 2.77 -2.82
CA ASP A 18 10.81 2.79 -3.55
C ASP A 18 10.66 1.98 -4.83
N VAL A 19 10.29 2.65 -5.91
CA VAL A 19 10.11 1.99 -7.21
C VAL A 19 11.48 1.71 -7.80
N PRO A 20 11.83 0.45 -8.07
CA PRO A 20 13.03 0.15 -8.84
C PRO A 20 12.87 0.70 -10.25
N ALA A 21 13.97 0.91 -10.96
CA ALA A 21 13.98 1.40 -12.32
C ALA A 21 12.85 0.77 -13.17
N TRP A 22 11.68 1.42 -13.17
CA TRP A 22 10.52 0.97 -13.94
C TRP A 22 10.66 1.48 -15.37
N PRO A 23 10.54 0.62 -16.38
CA PRO A 23 10.89 0.98 -17.75
C PRO A 23 9.82 1.83 -18.46
N GLY A 24 8.64 2.03 -17.87
CA GLY A 24 7.51 2.77 -18.44
C GLY A 24 7.14 4.05 -17.69
N PRO A 25 6.13 4.80 -18.18
CA PRO A 25 5.57 5.92 -17.44
C PRO A 25 5.06 5.44 -16.08
N HIS A 26 5.43 6.12 -15.01
CA HIS A 26 4.97 5.75 -13.67
C HIS A 26 5.00 6.91 -12.70
N LEU A 27 4.27 6.75 -11.60
CA LEU A 27 4.30 7.63 -10.43
C LEU A 27 4.31 6.79 -9.15
N ALA A 28 5.01 7.28 -8.14
CA ALA A 28 4.88 6.83 -6.75
C ALA A 28 4.57 8.08 -5.90
N PRO A 29 3.31 8.52 -5.86
CA PRO A 29 2.96 9.76 -5.20
C PRO A 29 3.04 9.63 -3.68
N ASP A 30 3.47 10.69 -3.01
CA ASP A 30 3.28 10.83 -1.57
C ASP A 30 1.78 10.96 -1.28
N LEU A 31 1.29 10.18 -0.33
CA LEU A 31 -0.08 10.30 0.18
C LEU A 31 -0.24 11.54 1.07
N LEU A 32 -1.47 11.99 1.30
CA LEU A 32 -1.75 13.07 2.26
C LEU A 32 -1.22 12.70 3.64
N GLY A 33 -0.44 13.60 4.24
CA GLY A 33 0.25 13.39 5.51
C GLY A 33 1.67 12.81 5.37
N TYR A 34 2.11 12.45 4.17
CA TYR A 34 3.43 11.88 3.89
C TYR A 34 4.28 12.82 3.02
N GLY A 35 5.58 12.72 3.11
CA GLY A 35 6.56 13.39 2.26
C GLY A 35 6.25 14.86 1.99
N ALA A 36 6.01 15.20 0.74
CA ALA A 36 5.66 16.56 0.32
C ALA A 36 4.34 17.07 0.94
N HIS A 37 3.46 16.16 1.35
CA HIS A 37 2.16 16.46 1.95
C HIS A 37 2.12 16.28 3.47
N ARG A 38 3.28 16.12 4.14
CA ARG A 38 3.39 15.86 5.59
C ARG A 38 2.74 16.91 6.50
N ALA A 39 2.49 18.10 5.98
CA ALA A 39 1.82 19.20 6.69
C ALA A 39 0.29 19.15 6.58
N ALA A 40 -0.29 18.15 5.91
CA ALA A 40 -1.74 17.99 5.84
C ALA A 40 -2.34 17.83 7.25
N SER A 41 -3.49 18.46 7.49
CA SER A 41 -4.19 18.32 8.77
C SER A 41 -4.58 16.87 9.01
N PRO A 42 -4.31 16.28 10.18
CA PRO A 42 -4.71 14.92 10.50
C PRO A 42 -6.22 14.65 10.33
N ASP A 43 -7.05 15.67 10.49
CA ASP A 43 -8.52 15.56 10.34
C ASP A 43 -8.94 15.39 8.88
N THR A 44 -8.07 15.71 7.94
CA THR A 44 -8.30 15.51 6.50
C THR A 44 -7.76 14.19 5.98
N ILE A 45 -7.00 13.44 6.78
CA ILE A 45 -6.36 12.20 6.37
C ILE A 45 -7.32 11.02 6.55
N THR A 46 -7.96 10.64 5.45
CA THR A 46 -8.85 9.47 5.37
C THR A 46 -8.55 8.67 4.10
N LEU A 47 -8.91 7.39 4.05
CA LEU A 47 -8.76 6.60 2.82
C LEU A 47 -9.54 7.21 1.66
N ALA A 48 -10.72 7.77 1.91
CA ALA A 48 -11.50 8.48 0.88
C ALA A 48 -10.77 9.74 0.37
N ALA A 49 -10.14 10.52 1.26
CA ALA A 49 -9.35 11.68 0.86
C ALA A 49 -8.08 11.27 0.08
N GLN A 50 -7.47 10.13 0.41
CA GLN A 50 -6.36 9.60 -0.37
C GLN A 50 -6.80 9.22 -1.80
N VAL A 51 -7.97 8.62 -1.94
CA VAL A 51 -8.55 8.29 -3.27
C VAL A 51 -8.70 9.56 -4.12
N GLU A 52 -9.25 10.63 -3.55
CA GLU A 52 -9.43 11.90 -4.27
C GLU A 52 -8.08 12.59 -4.57
N HIS A 53 -7.13 12.54 -3.64
CA HIS A 53 -5.78 13.05 -3.87
C HIS A 53 -5.08 12.31 -5.02
N LEU A 54 -5.19 10.98 -5.06
CA LEU A 54 -4.65 10.17 -6.16
C LEU A 54 -5.32 10.50 -7.49
N ARG A 55 -6.65 10.69 -7.50
CA ARG A 55 -7.37 11.09 -8.72
C ARG A 55 -6.79 12.39 -9.29
N GLN A 56 -6.67 13.42 -8.45
CA GLN A 56 -6.11 14.71 -8.87
C GLN A 56 -4.66 14.58 -9.35
N THR A 57 -3.85 13.79 -8.66
CA THR A 57 -2.45 13.55 -9.03
C THR A 57 -2.35 12.84 -10.38
N ILE A 58 -3.13 11.77 -10.60
CA ILE A 58 -3.16 11.02 -11.85
C ILE A 58 -3.65 11.91 -13.00
N ASP A 59 -4.72 12.67 -12.78
CA ASP A 59 -5.27 13.60 -13.79
C ASP A 59 -4.24 14.65 -14.21
N SER A 60 -3.48 15.19 -13.26
CA SER A 60 -2.48 16.21 -13.56
C SER A 60 -1.29 15.69 -14.39
N HIS A 61 -0.96 14.39 -14.28
CA HIS A 61 0.19 13.80 -14.96
C HIS A 61 -0.16 13.05 -16.25
N PHE A 62 -1.32 12.38 -16.27
CA PHE A 62 -1.69 11.45 -17.34
C PHE A 62 -3.05 11.77 -17.98
N GLY A 63 -3.68 12.89 -17.58
CA GLY A 63 -5.01 13.26 -18.08
C GLY A 63 -6.03 12.16 -17.80
N ASP A 64 -6.89 11.87 -18.77
CA ASP A 64 -7.97 10.87 -18.65
C ASP A 64 -7.52 9.42 -18.95
N ALA A 65 -6.26 9.19 -19.25
CA ALA A 65 -5.76 7.87 -19.61
C ALA A 65 -5.97 6.87 -18.45
N PRO A 66 -6.47 5.65 -18.74
CA PRO A 66 -6.49 4.58 -17.73
C PRO A 66 -5.08 4.19 -17.31
N VAL A 67 -4.91 3.86 -16.03
CA VAL A 67 -3.65 3.48 -15.42
C VAL A 67 -3.70 2.05 -14.89
N ASP A 68 -2.54 1.45 -14.71
CA ASP A 68 -2.38 0.27 -13.85
C ASP A 68 -2.01 0.74 -12.44
N ILE A 69 -2.46 0.03 -11.43
CA ILE A 69 -2.21 0.41 -10.04
C ILE A 69 -1.54 -0.75 -9.29
N VAL A 70 -0.45 -0.44 -8.61
CA VAL A 70 0.23 -1.34 -7.69
C VAL A 70 0.11 -0.77 -6.28
N GLY A 71 -0.59 -1.43 -5.38
CA GLY A 71 -0.79 -0.95 -4.01
C GLY A 71 -0.27 -1.95 -2.99
N HIS A 72 0.58 -1.48 -2.07
CA HIS A 72 1.15 -2.30 -1.00
C HIS A 72 0.45 -2.03 0.34
N SER A 73 0.05 -3.08 1.05
CA SER A 73 -0.53 -2.98 2.39
C SER A 73 -1.75 -2.02 2.42
N VAL A 74 -1.76 -0.97 3.24
CA VAL A 74 -2.81 0.08 3.21
C VAL A 74 -2.97 0.69 1.81
N GLY A 75 -1.88 0.82 1.05
CA GLY A 75 -1.93 1.26 -0.35
C GLY A 75 -2.73 0.32 -1.25
N GLY A 76 -2.77 -0.98 -0.94
CA GLY A 76 -3.63 -1.95 -1.62
C GLY A 76 -5.11 -1.67 -1.37
N ALA A 77 -5.50 -1.34 -0.13
CA ALA A 77 -6.87 -0.91 0.17
C ALA A 77 -7.24 0.38 -0.58
N ILE A 78 -6.33 1.36 -0.61
CA ILE A 78 -6.54 2.61 -1.35
C ILE A 78 -6.67 2.35 -2.85
N ALA A 79 -5.86 1.45 -3.43
CA ALA A 79 -5.95 1.05 -4.84
C ALA A 79 -7.32 0.46 -5.18
N MET A 80 -7.83 -0.42 -4.34
CA MET A 80 -9.14 -1.04 -4.51
C MET A 80 -10.28 -0.02 -4.40
N LEU A 81 -10.22 0.88 -3.41
CA LEU A 81 -11.19 1.96 -3.25
C LEU A 81 -11.16 2.95 -4.43
N PHE A 82 -9.97 3.25 -4.94
CA PHE A 82 -9.81 4.08 -6.14
C PHE A 82 -10.49 3.43 -7.36
N ALA A 83 -10.24 2.14 -7.58
CA ALA A 83 -10.85 1.41 -8.69
C ALA A 83 -12.37 1.29 -8.55
N HIS A 84 -12.88 1.17 -7.31
CA HIS A 84 -14.31 1.18 -7.06
C HIS A 84 -14.95 2.53 -7.41
N ALA A 85 -14.34 3.64 -6.97
CA ALA A 85 -14.84 4.99 -7.18
C ALA A 85 -14.66 5.48 -8.63
N HIS A 86 -13.59 5.07 -9.30
CA HIS A 86 -13.19 5.55 -10.63
C HIS A 86 -12.90 4.40 -11.60
N PRO A 87 -13.86 3.50 -11.88
CA PRO A 87 -13.60 2.28 -12.64
C PRO A 87 -13.07 2.53 -14.06
N ALA A 88 -13.49 3.61 -14.73
CA ALA A 88 -13.00 3.95 -16.05
C ALA A 88 -11.52 4.39 -16.08
N ARG A 89 -10.94 4.67 -14.91
CA ARG A 89 -9.57 5.16 -14.77
C ARG A 89 -8.56 4.03 -14.49
N VAL A 90 -9.02 2.81 -14.31
CA VAL A 90 -8.17 1.67 -13.93
C VAL A 90 -8.26 0.57 -14.98
N ARG A 91 -7.10 0.09 -15.41
CA ARG A 91 -6.99 -1.05 -16.33
C ARG A 91 -6.78 -2.34 -15.57
N ARG A 92 -5.78 -2.41 -14.71
CA ARG A 92 -5.39 -3.57 -13.90
C ARG A 92 -4.97 -3.13 -12.50
N ILE A 93 -5.07 -4.03 -11.55
CA ILE A 93 -4.64 -3.81 -10.17
C ILE A 93 -3.70 -4.93 -9.75
N VAL A 94 -2.60 -4.56 -9.12
CA VAL A 94 -1.71 -5.46 -8.40
C VAL A 94 -1.82 -5.12 -6.92
N ASN A 95 -2.47 -5.99 -6.17
CA ASN A 95 -2.65 -5.86 -4.72
C ASN A 95 -1.54 -6.66 -4.02
N VAL A 96 -0.63 -5.95 -3.38
CA VAL A 96 0.53 -6.52 -2.68
C VAL A 96 0.23 -6.54 -1.19
N GLU A 97 -0.23 -7.66 -0.68
CA GLU A 97 -0.64 -7.85 0.73
C GLU A 97 -1.49 -6.70 1.28
N GLY A 98 -2.42 -6.18 0.44
CA GLY A 98 -3.30 -5.08 0.82
C GLY A 98 -4.45 -5.56 1.70
N ASN A 99 -4.92 -4.67 2.57
CA ASN A 99 -5.92 -4.99 3.56
C ASN A 99 -7.29 -5.36 2.94
N PHE A 100 -7.71 -6.60 3.10
CA PHE A 100 -9.07 -7.07 2.81
C PHE A 100 -9.97 -6.97 4.02
N THR A 101 -9.42 -7.22 5.20
CA THR A 101 -10.19 -7.27 6.44
C THR A 101 -9.53 -6.41 7.53
N LEU A 102 -10.23 -6.24 8.65
CA LEU A 102 -9.68 -5.56 9.81
C LEU A 102 -8.50 -6.35 10.42
N ASP A 103 -8.46 -7.67 10.23
CA ASP A 103 -7.38 -8.52 10.75
C ASP A 103 -6.05 -8.23 10.02
N ASP A 104 -6.10 -7.90 8.71
CA ASP A 104 -4.91 -7.46 7.96
C ASP A 104 -4.40 -6.10 8.44
N ALA A 105 -5.25 -5.34 9.11
CA ALA A 105 -4.93 -3.99 9.59
C ALA A 105 -4.45 -3.95 11.04
N PHE A 106 -4.10 -5.09 11.65
CA PHE A 106 -3.85 -5.22 13.09
C PHE A 106 -2.91 -4.15 13.65
N TRP A 107 -1.81 -3.86 12.96
CA TRP A 107 -0.82 -2.87 13.42
C TRP A 107 -1.30 -1.43 13.18
N SER A 108 -1.76 -1.09 11.98
CA SER A 108 -2.30 0.25 11.69
C SER A 108 -3.50 0.57 12.59
N ALA A 109 -4.35 -0.43 12.86
CA ALA A 109 -5.46 -0.32 13.80
C ALA A 109 -4.98 -0.05 15.24
N SER A 110 -3.93 -0.71 15.69
CA SER A 110 -3.36 -0.46 17.03
C SER A 110 -2.89 0.98 17.17
N VAL A 111 -2.16 1.49 16.17
CA VAL A 111 -1.68 2.89 16.13
C VAL A 111 -2.85 3.88 16.11
N GLY A 112 -3.90 3.58 15.35
CA GLY A 112 -5.10 4.41 15.29
C GLY A 112 -5.82 4.61 16.64
N ARG A 113 -5.65 3.67 17.58
CA ARG A 113 -6.25 3.70 18.93
C ARG A 113 -5.40 4.44 19.96
N THR A 114 -4.13 4.71 19.68
CA THR A 114 -3.24 5.42 20.63
C THR A 114 -3.65 6.87 20.84
N SER A 115 -3.27 7.44 21.97
CA SER A 115 -3.27 8.90 22.18
C SER A 115 -2.19 9.58 21.32
N PRO A 116 -2.23 10.92 21.14
CA PRO A 116 -1.16 11.63 20.45
C PRO A 116 0.23 11.37 21.05
N ALA A 117 0.34 11.46 22.37
CA ALA A 117 1.61 11.27 23.07
C ALA A 117 2.17 9.83 22.94
N GLU A 118 1.31 8.82 22.97
CA GLU A 118 1.72 7.42 22.74
C GLU A 118 2.19 7.19 21.31
N ALA A 119 1.54 7.79 20.33
CA ALA A 119 1.96 7.68 18.93
C ALA A 119 3.30 8.38 18.68
N ASP A 120 3.53 9.56 19.29
CA ASP A 120 4.80 10.26 19.20
C ASP A 120 5.92 9.42 19.84
N ALA A 121 5.71 8.91 21.07
CA ALA A 121 6.67 8.06 21.75
C ALA A 121 6.96 6.75 20.98
N MET A 122 5.94 6.13 20.40
CA MET A 122 6.10 4.96 19.54
C MET A 122 7.01 5.29 18.33
N LEU A 123 6.70 6.35 17.59
CA LEU A 123 7.46 6.71 16.40
C LEU A 123 8.91 7.11 16.74
N ASP A 124 9.14 7.78 17.85
CA ASP A 124 10.49 8.11 18.34
C ASP A 124 11.26 6.84 18.71
N THR A 125 10.61 5.84 19.33
CA THR A 125 11.20 4.53 19.60
C THR A 125 11.62 3.81 18.30
N LEU A 126 10.75 3.79 17.29
CA LEU A 126 11.07 3.19 15.98
C LEU A 126 12.23 3.91 15.30
N ARG A 127 12.29 5.23 15.40
CA ARG A 127 13.38 6.06 14.84
C ARG A 127 14.70 5.89 15.56
N ALA A 128 14.69 5.55 16.86
CA ALA A 128 15.90 5.31 17.62
C ALA A 128 16.62 4.03 17.18
N ASP A 129 15.88 3.00 16.73
CA ASP A 129 16.44 1.77 16.16
C ASP A 129 15.64 1.33 14.91
N PRO A 130 15.92 1.92 13.75
CA PRO A 130 15.21 1.60 12.51
C PRO A 130 15.32 0.13 12.06
N LEU A 131 16.43 -0.54 12.32
CA LEU A 131 16.58 -1.95 12.02
C LEU A 131 15.75 -2.82 12.96
N ALA A 132 15.64 -2.48 14.24
CA ALA A 132 14.74 -3.20 15.16
C ALA A 132 13.28 -3.09 14.71
N TRP A 133 12.87 -1.93 14.18
CA TRP A 133 11.55 -1.79 13.57
C TRP A 133 11.35 -2.76 12.40
N LEU A 134 12.32 -2.84 11.48
CA LEU A 134 12.23 -3.75 10.33
C LEU A 134 12.10 -5.22 10.77
N ARG A 135 12.71 -5.64 11.88
CA ARG A 135 12.58 -7.02 12.41
C ARG A 135 11.13 -7.40 12.77
N GLY A 136 10.24 -6.45 12.90
CA GLY A 136 8.81 -6.69 13.02
C GLY A 136 8.11 -7.10 11.73
N ALA A 137 8.77 -6.92 10.58
CA ALA A 137 8.21 -7.20 9.25
C ALA A 137 9.16 -8.04 8.36
N ILE A 138 10.44 -8.15 8.74
CA ILE A 138 11.50 -8.92 8.07
C ILE A 138 12.29 -9.64 9.17
N ALA A 139 12.34 -10.97 9.14
CA ALA A 139 12.97 -11.76 10.21
C ALA A 139 14.47 -11.45 10.38
N ASP A 140 15.19 -11.25 9.28
CA ASP A 140 16.63 -10.94 9.29
C ASP A 140 16.93 -9.82 8.28
N PRO A 141 16.61 -8.55 8.63
CA PRO A 141 16.81 -7.45 7.70
C PRO A 141 18.29 -7.18 7.48
N ALA A 142 18.68 -7.12 6.21
CA ALA A 142 20.05 -6.79 5.84
C ALA A 142 20.45 -5.40 6.40
N PRO A 143 21.69 -5.23 6.93
CA PRO A 143 22.14 -3.96 7.53
C PRO A 143 22.00 -2.76 6.58
N GLU A 144 22.10 -2.98 5.27
CA GLU A 144 21.96 -1.97 4.22
C GLU A 144 20.57 -1.32 4.20
N LEU A 145 19.55 -2.01 4.72
CA LEU A 145 18.20 -1.49 4.84
C LEU A 145 18.04 -0.41 5.93
N ALA A 146 19.03 -0.23 6.79
CA ALA A 146 18.98 0.78 7.86
C ALA A 146 18.72 2.20 7.32
N ALA A 147 19.36 2.58 6.21
CA ALA A 147 19.17 3.89 5.58
C ALA A 147 17.75 4.05 5.02
N THR A 148 17.20 3.00 4.39
CA THR A 148 15.83 2.98 3.90
C THR A 148 14.83 3.06 5.04
N ALA A 149 15.01 2.28 6.11
CA ALA A 149 14.17 2.33 7.30
C ALA A 149 14.17 3.72 7.95
N THR A 150 15.35 4.34 8.10
CA THR A 150 15.47 5.72 8.63
C THR A 150 14.69 6.72 7.78
N ARG A 151 14.84 6.66 6.46
CA ARG A 151 14.13 7.53 5.52
C ARG A 151 12.61 7.32 5.61
N TRP A 152 12.16 6.09 5.66
CA TRP A 152 10.73 5.77 5.75
C TRP A 152 10.10 6.24 7.06
N LEU A 153 10.78 6.05 8.19
CA LEU A 153 10.30 6.52 9.49
C LEU A 153 10.28 8.06 9.61
N ALA A 154 11.13 8.76 8.85
CA ALA A 154 11.14 10.22 8.78
C ALA A 154 10.09 10.80 7.82
N HIS A 155 9.46 9.96 6.99
CA HIS A 155 8.60 10.40 5.89
C HIS A 155 7.27 11.01 6.34
N GLN A 156 6.78 10.65 7.50
CA GLN A 156 5.50 11.10 8.07
C GLN A 156 5.59 11.40 9.59
N PRO A 157 4.75 12.29 10.13
CA PRO A 157 4.58 12.47 11.57
C PRO A 157 3.67 11.39 12.19
N ALA A 158 3.72 11.21 13.49
CA ALA A 158 2.90 10.27 14.22
C ALA A 158 1.39 10.59 14.12
N SER A 159 1.06 11.88 14.02
CA SER A 159 -0.33 12.33 13.82
C SER A 159 -0.94 11.78 12.52
N THR A 160 -0.15 11.68 11.44
CA THR A 160 -0.55 11.05 10.17
C THR A 160 -0.83 9.56 10.37
N LEU A 161 0.06 8.84 11.07
CA LEU A 161 -0.14 7.42 11.32
C LEU A 161 -1.41 7.17 12.13
N ARG A 162 -1.66 7.97 13.18
CA ARG A 162 -2.92 7.87 13.93
C ARG A 162 -4.15 8.12 13.07
N ALA A 163 -4.16 9.16 12.26
CA ALA A 163 -5.29 9.50 11.40
C ALA A 163 -5.53 8.39 10.37
N MET A 164 -4.47 7.94 9.70
CA MET A 164 -4.52 6.85 8.72
C MET A 164 -5.02 5.55 9.38
N GLY A 165 -4.48 5.17 10.55
CA GLY A 165 -4.89 3.97 11.28
C GLY A 165 -6.38 4.00 11.66
N ARG A 166 -6.90 5.14 12.14
CA ARG A 166 -8.34 5.30 12.41
C ARG A 166 -9.17 5.14 11.15
N SER A 167 -8.73 5.72 10.04
CA SER A 167 -9.43 5.62 8.77
C SER A 167 -9.41 4.20 8.21
N VAL A 168 -8.30 3.48 8.34
CA VAL A 168 -8.22 2.06 7.98
C VAL A 168 -9.24 1.25 8.77
N VAL A 169 -9.30 1.41 10.10
CA VAL A 169 -10.29 0.72 10.96
C VAL A 169 -11.72 1.02 10.53
N ALA A 170 -12.04 2.31 10.34
CA ALA A 170 -13.39 2.72 9.95
C ALA A 170 -13.80 2.15 8.59
N THR A 171 -12.86 2.05 7.65
CA THR A 171 -13.13 1.58 6.29
C THR A 171 -13.17 0.05 6.22
N THR A 172 -12.13 -0.64 6.71
CA THR A 172 -12.05 -2.11 6.59
C THR A 172 -12.97 -2.85 7.54
N GLY A 173 -13.43 -2.17 8.61
CA GLY A 173 -14.45 -2.67 9.53
C GLY A 173 -15.89 -2.42 9.06
N ASP A 174 -16.10 -1.65 7.99
CA ASP A 174 -17.42 -1.41 7.42
C ASP A 174 -17.91 -2.62 6.62
N ALA A 175 -19.17 -3.01 6.85
CA ALA A 175 -19.77 -4.17 6.19
C ALA A 175 -19.87 -4.01 4.65
N GLY A 176 -19.91 -2.79 4.14
CA GLY A 176 -19.94 -2.49 2.70
C GLY A 176 -18.58 -2.59 2.02
N TYR A 177 -17.48 -2.59 2.79
CA TYR A 177 -16.14 -2.57 2.22
C TYR A 177 -15.87 -3.79 1.34
N LEU A 178 -16.09 -5.01 1.84
CA LEU A 178 -15.89 -6.24 1.06
C LEU A 178 -16.80 -6.31 -0.18
N ASN A 179 -18.01 -5.75 -0.11
CA ASN A 179 -18.90 -5.67 -1.27
C ASN A 179 -18.32 -4.73 -2.34
N SER A 180 -17.75 -3.60 -1.94
CA SER A 180 -17.06 -2.69 -2.85
C SER A 180 -15.87 -3.37 -3.53
N LEU A 181 -15.07 -4.13 -2.77
CA LEU A 181 -13.97 -4.90 -3.32
C LEU A 181 -14.45 -5.98 -4.31
N ALA A 182 -15.52 -6.71 -3.99
CA ALA A 182 -16.09 -7.71 -4.88
C ALA A 182 -16.48 -7.11 -6.25
N GLN A 183 -17.04 -5.90 -6.27
CA GLN A 183 -17.36 -5.19 -7.51
C GLN A 183 -16.09 -4.80 -8.30
N VAL A 184 -14.98 -4.51 -7.63
CA VAL A 184 -13.70 -4.25 -8.30
C VAL A 184 -13.20 -5.50 -9.02
N PHE A 185 -13.24 -6.67 -8.36
CA PHE A 185 -12.88 -7.96 -8.98
C PHE A 185 -13.78 -8.36 -10.15
N GLU A 186 -15.02 -7.86 -10.19
CA GLU A 186 -15.94 -8.08 -11.32
C GLU A 186 -15.59 -7.20 -12.55
N ARG A 187 -15.00 -6.04 -12.30
CA ARG A 187 -14.75 -5.02 -13.34
C ARG A 187 -13.32 -5.02 -13.85
N HIS A 188 -12.35 -5.44 -13.02
CA HIS A 188 -10.94 -5.31 -13.31
C HIS A 188 -10.19 -6.62 -13.09
N PRO A 189 -9.17 -6.93 -13.90
CA PRO A 189 -8.16 -7.92 -13.55
C PRO A 189 -7.42 -7.47 -12.29
N VAL A 190 -7.57 -8.23 -11.19
CA VAL A 190 -6.86 -8.02 -9.92
C VAL A 190 -5.87 -9.15 -9.73
N TYR A 191 -4.60 -8.82 -9.64
CA TYR A 191 -3.52 -9.73 -9.31
C TYR A 191 -3.17 -9.59 -7.83
N LEU A 192 -2.82 -10.70 -7.19
CA LEU A 192 -2.44 -10.76 -5.79
C LEU A 192 -0.95 -11.11 -5.68
N ILE A 193 -0.18 -10.35 -4.93
CA ILE A 193 1.23 -10.65 -4.65
C ILE A 193 1.42 -10.76 -3.14
N ALA A 194 2.13 -11.82 -2.69
CA ALA A 194 2.52 -11.98 -1.30
C ALA A 194 3.95 -12.51 -1.17
N GLY A 195 4.59 -12.22 -0.05
CA GLY A 195 5.80 -12.91 0.38
C GLY A 195 5.47 -14.34 0.81
N GLU A 196 6.39 -15.27 0.54
CA GLU A 196 6.20 -16.68 0.90
C GLU A 196 6.00 -16.86 2.42
N ARG A 197 6.70 -16.05 3.24
CA ARG A 197 6.70 -16.16 4.71
C ARG A 197 5.57 -15.38 5.37
N SER A 198 5.01 -14.36 4.71
CA SER A 198 3.92 -13.53 5.25
C SER A 198 2.53 -13.93 4.77
N ARG A 199 2.42 -14.65 3.65
CA ARG A 199 1.14 -14.95 3.00
C ARG A 199 0.10 -15.61 3.90
N ASP A 200 0.55 -16.45 4.85
CA ASP A 200 -0.37 -17.19 5.73
C ASP A 200 -1.05 -16.26 6.77
N GLY A 201 -0.48 -15.08 7.01
CA GLY A 201 -1.07 -14.01 7.82
C GLY A 201 -1.92 -13.02 7.03
N TRP A 202 -2.05 -13.18 5.73
CA TRP A 202 -2.86 -12.31 4.87
C TRP A 202 -4.26 -12.91 4.65
N HIS A 203 -5.27 -12.26 5.18
CA HIS A 203 -6.65 -12.77 5.23
C HIS A 203 -7.44 -12.49 3.95
N VAL A 204 -6.97 -13.04 2.83
CA VAL A 204 -7.67 -12.90 1.54
C VAL A 204 -8.94 -13.75 1.54
N PRO A 205 -10.12 -13.17 1.31
CA PRO A 205 -11.35 -13.93 1.21
C PRO A 205 -11.29 -14.99 0.08
N ALA A 206 -11.86 -16.16 0.31
CA ALA A 206 -11.84 -17.24 -0.68
C ALA A 206 -12.41 -16.83 -2.05
N TRP A 207 -13.42 -15.97 -2.07
CA TRP A 207 -13.97 -15.43 -3.32
C TRP A 207 -12.96 -14.53 -4.07
N ALA A 208 -12.11 -13.79 -3.35
CA ALA A 208 -11.10 -12.94 -3.97
C ALA A 208 -9.97 -13.77 -4.57
N LEU A 209 -9.53 -14.84 -3.87
CA LEU A 209 -8.60 -15.83 -4.44
C LEU A 209 -9.16 -16.44 -5.72
N ALA A 210 -10.42 -16.89 -5.69
CA ALA A 210 -11.06 -17.53 -6.82
C ALA A 210 -11.30 -16.61 -8.04
N ARG A 211 -11.41 -15.30 -7.82
CA ARG A 211 -11.65 -14.29 -8.86
C ARG A 211 -10.39 -13.54 -9.29
N SER A 212 -9.26 -13.75 -8.61
CA SER A 212 -8.01 -13.09 -8.98
C SER A 212 -7.58 -13.48 -10.40
N ALA A 213 -7.02 -12.52 -11.12
CA ALA A 213 -6.45 -12.75 -12.46
C ALA A 213 -5.13 -13.55 -12.39
N GLY A 214 -4.50 -13.57 -11.23
CA GLY A 214 -3.30 -14.36 -10.94
C GLY A 214 -2.81 -14.12 -9.53
N ILE A 215 -2.01 -15.06 -9.02
CA ILE A 215 -1.40 -15.01 -7.69
C ILE A 215 0.09 -15.26 -7.86
N GLU A 216 0.91 -14.33 -7.37
CA GLU A 216 2.36 -14.42 -7.36
C GLU A 216 2.85 -14.54 -5.92
N ILE A 217 3.70 -15.52 -5.66
CA ILE A 217 4.34 -15.69 -4.36
C ILE A 217 5.84 -15.44 -4.51
N ILE A 218 6.36 -14.48 -3.77
CA ILE A 218 7.78 -14.11 -3.81
C ILE A 218 8.54 -14.99 -2.82
N GLY A 219 9.38 -15.89 -3.34
CA GLY A 219 10.15 -16.85 -2.55
C GLY A 219 11.06 -16.15 -1.55
N GLY A 220 11.04 -16.60 -0.30
CA GLY A 220 11.80 -16.05 0.80
C GLY A 220 11.38 -14.65 1.28
N GLY A 221 10.44 -14.00 0.59
CA GLY A 221 9.95 -12.66 0.94
C GLY A 221 8.98 -12.68 2.11
N GLU A 222 8.91 -11.54 2.80
CA GLU A 222 7.95 -11.23 3.87
C GLU A 222 7.06 -10.05 3.46
N HIS A 223 6.39 -9.40 4.40
CA HIS A 223 5.45 -8.31 4.13
C HIS A 223 6.09 -7.13 3.35
N LEU A 224 7.37 -6.87 3.55
CA LEU A 224 8.12 -5.80 2.86
C LEU A 224 8.87 -6.30 1.62
N THR A 225 8.30 -7.25 0.87
CA THR A 225 8.87 -7.79 -0.39
C THR A 225 9.30 -6.72 -1.37
N THR A 226 8.62 -5.56 -1.35
CA THR A 226 8.97 -4.38 -2.16
C THR A 226 10.41 -3.91 -1.94
N THR A 227 10.98 -4.20 -0.78
CA THR A 227 12.32 -3.76 -0.36
C THR A 227 13.30 -4.92 -0.21
N GLU A 228 12.85 -6.06 0.31
CA GLU A 228 13.69 -7.24 0.53
C GLU A 228 14.07 -7.96 -0.76
N GLN A 229 13.11 -8.09 -1.67
CA GLN A 229 13.19 -8.91 -2.88
C GLN A 229 12.94 -8.07 -4.13
N HIS A 230 13.65 -6.96 -4.24
CA HIS A 230 13.40 -5.89 -5.20
C HIS A 230 13.26 -6.37 -6.65
N ASP A 231 14.21 -7.21 -7.12
CA ASP A 231 14.20 -7.73 -8.50
C ASP A 231 13.08 -8.75 -8.73
N ALA A 232 12.84 -9.65 -7.76
CA ALA A 232 11.75 -10.61 -7.82
C ALA A 232 10.40 -9.92 -7.79
N PHE A 233 10.26 -8.89 -6.94
CA PHE A 233 9.06 -8.06 -6.85
C PHE A 233 8.77 -7.35 -8.18
N ARG A 234 9.78 -6.68 -8.78
CA ARG A 234 9.65 -6.05 -10.09
C ARG A 234 9.23 -7.06 -11.16
N ALA A 235 9.89 -8.21 -11.24
CA ALA A 235 9.56 -9.24 -12.21
C ALA A 235 8.13 -9.78 -12.04
N SER A 236 7.64 -9.89 -10.81
CA SER A 236 6.24 -10.28 -10.53
C SER A 236 5.24 -9.22 -11.02
N ILE A 237 5.50 -7.94 -10.77
CA ILE A 237 4.65 -6.86 -11.33
C ILE A 237 4.66 -6.88 -12.85
N GLU A 238 5.82 -7.05 -13.48
CA GLU A 238 5.94 -7.11 -14.94
C GLU A 238 5.07 -8.24 -15.51
N ARG A 239 5.05 -9.43 -14.88
CA ARG A 239 4.17 -10.54 -15.29
C ARG A 239 2.69 -10.22 -15.14
N CYS A 240 2.30 -9.54 -14.06
CA CYS A 240 0.91 -9.15 -13.82
C CYS A 240 0.40 -8.11 -14.83
N LEU A 241 1.28 -7.22 -15.30
CA LEU A 241 0.90 -6.08 -16.13
C LEU A 241 1.11 -6.31 -17.66
N THR A 242 1.63 -7.44 -18.06
CA THR A 242 1.73 -7.84 -19.47
C THR A 242 0.54 -8.68 -19.89
#